data_a50516712471ec2c91e57086ec08b2fb
#
_entry.id   a50516712471ec2c91e57086ec08b2fb
#
_cell.length_a   1.000
_cell.length_b   1.000
_cell.length_c   1.000
_cell.angle_alpha   90.00
_cell.angle_beta   90.00
_cell.angle_gamma   90.00
#
_symmetry.space_group_name_H-M   'P 1'
#
loop_
_entity.id
_entity.type
_entity.pdbx_description
1 polymer ?
#
loop_
_entity_poly.entity_id
_entity_poly.type
_entity_poly.pdbx_seq_one_letter_code
_entity_poly.pdbx_strand_id
1 'polypeptide(L)'
;MIYYVCKYTPIELFRGFGEECSVLEEMPENFEQSDQIAHANLCGFGKSVIQAVLEGKVEQLVLVNCCDSMRRVYDIVESTGKCKFLYMLDLPHDDNECEKVKFAGTIRRLKKAYEAYSGKVFDKRAFIKSFITPEMNTEPYIGVLGVRVSGILEDMIRDNIQMDVENLTCTGGRKLSVVQDEMWNMKEEELFLSYADVLLGQMPCFRMNRSIRRNRLYLDPNLKGIIYHTIKFCDYYGFEYASIKRDICLLYTSPSPRDISGS
;
A
#
# COMPACT_ATOMS: atom_id res chain seq x y z
N MET A 1 12.20 13.64 -2.62
CA MET A 1 11.39 12.69 -1.85
C MET A 1 10.09 12.44 -2.59
N ILE A 2 9.78 11.19 -2.88
CA ILE A 2 8.53 10.76 -3.54
C ILE A 2 7.62 10.11 -2.51
N TYR A 3 6.43 10.64 -2.36
CA TYR A 3 5.41 10.04 -1.49
C TYR A 3 4.53 9.06 -2.24
N TYR A 4 4.10 8.00 -1.56
CA TYR A 4 3.20 6.99 -2.12
C TYR A 4 2.20 6.50 -1.08
N VAL A 5 1.12 5.84 -1.53
CA VAL A 5 -0.02 5.49 -0.68
C VAL A 5 -0.35 3.99 -0.68
N CYS A 6 0.41 3.17 -1.41
CA CYS A 6 0.07 1.76 -1.58
C CYS A 6 1.33 0.90 -1.67
N LYS A 7 1.32 -0.25 -1.02
CA LYS A 7 2.45 -1.19 -1.04
C LYS A 7 2.82 -1.74 -2.42
N TYR A 8 1.92 -1.67 -3.39
CA TYR A 8 2.20 -2.07 -4.77
C TYR A 8 2.90 -0.98 -5.60
N THR A 9 3.12 0.20 -5.02
CA THR A 9 3.88 1.24 -5.72
C THR A 9 5.31 0.79 -5.97
N PRO A 10 5.83 0.92 -7.20
CA PRO A 10 7.16 0.45 -7.57
C PRO A 10 8.25 1.42 -7.06
N ILE A 11 8.50 1.43 -5.76
CA ILE A 11 9.46 2.37 -5.13
C ILE A 11 10.90 2.12 -5.53
N GLU A 12 11.27 0.87 -5.83
CA GLU A 12 12.61 0.52 -6.31
C GLU A 12 12.91 1.18 -7.65
N LEU A 13 11.89 1.43 -8.48
CA LEU A 13 12.02 2.19 -9.72
C LEU A 13 12.58 3.60 -9.43
N PHE A 14 12.05 4.29 -8.45
CA PHE A 14 12.49 5.64 -8.07
C PHE A 14 13.88 5.63 -7.44
N ARG A 15 14.20 4.59 -6.68
CA ARG A 15 15.57 4.38 -6.18
C ARG A 15 16.59 4.21 -7.32
N GLY A 16 16.16 3.63 -8.46
CA GLY A 16 16.94 3.61 -9.69
C GLY A 16 17.21 5.00 -10.30
N PHE A 17 16.48 6.03 -9.88
CA PHE A 17 16.75 7.44 -10.20
C PHE A 17 17.51 8.18 -9.08
N GLY A 18 17.91 7.47 -8.03
CA GLY A 18 18.53 8.07 -6.85
C GLY A 18 17.54 8.83 -5.96
N GLU A 19 16.26 8.50 -6.04
CA GLU A 19 15.23 9.12 -5.22
C GLU A 19 14.90 8.30 -3.98
N GLU A 20 14.60 9.00 -2.91
CA GLU A 20 14.01 8.40 -1.72
C GLU A 20 12.49 8.40 -1.81
N CYS A 21 11.87 7.34 -1.28
CA CYS A 21 10.43 7.18 -1.24
C CYS A 21 9.95 7.02 0.20
N SER A 22 8.83 7.63 0.53
CA SER A 22 8.17 7.50 1.82
C SER A 22 6.68 7.22 1.65
N VAL A 23 6.13 6.37 2.51
CA VAL A 23 4.68 6.23 2.64
C VAL A 23 4.12 7.56 3.15
N LEU A 24 3.03 8.03 2.56
CA LEU A 24 2.35 9.21 3.07
C LEU A 24 1.51 8.82 4.30
N GLU A 25 2.09 8.95 5.48
CA GLU A 25 1.49 8.53 6.76
C GLU A 25 1.05 9.70 7.62
N GLU A 26 1.42 10.92 7.27
CA GLU A 26 1.10 12.10 8.06
C GLU A 26 -0.41 12.24 8.29
N MET A 27 -0.78 12.39 9.56
CA MET A 27 -2.11 12.84 9.96
C MET A 27 -2.04 14.36 10.08
N PRO A 28 -2.84 15.10 9.31
CA PRO A 28 -2.88 16.55 9.45
C PRO A 28 -3.51 16.94 10.80
N GLU A 29 -3.11 18.07 11.36
CA GLU A 29 -3.69 18.61 12.59
C GLU A 29 -5.18 18.95 12.40
N ASN A 30 -5.57 19.36 11.21
CA ASN A 30 -6.94 19.66 10.84
C ASN A 30 -7.19 19.37 9.36
N PHE A 31 -8.42 19.49 8.91
CA PHE A 31 -8.84 19.27 7.52
C PHE A 31 -9.41 20.55 6.87
N GLU A 32 -9.08 21.72 7.40
CA GLU A 32 -9.72 22.98 6.99
C GLU A 32 -9.61 23.25 5.48
N GLN A 33 -8.44 23.07 4.89
CA GLN A 33 -8.26 23.30 3.45
C GLN A 33 -8.88 22.18 2.61
N SER A 34 -8.70 20.92 3.02
CA SER A 34 -9.26 19.79 2.28
C SER A 34 -10.80 19.76 2.32
N ASP A 35 -11.43 20.17 3.43
CA ASP A 35 -12.88 20.19 3.57
C ASP A 35 -13.53 21.28 2.71
N GLN A 36 -12.79 22.31 2.28
CA GLN A 36 -13.31 23.34 1.36
C GLN A 36 -13.44 22.83 -0.07
N ILE A 37 -12.66 21.85 -0.47
CA ILE A 37 -12.59 21.40 -1.88
C ILE A 37 -12.97 19.93 -2.08
N ALA A 38 -12.99 19.14 -1.01
CA ALA A 38 -13.34 17.73 -1.06
C ALA A 38 -14.76 17.48 -0.54
N HIS A 39 -15.43 16.47 -1.13
CA HIS A 39 -16.76 16.08 -0.67
C HIS A 39 -16.72 15.56 0.78
N ALA A 40 -17.75 15.86 1.57
CA ALA A 40 -17.85 15.48 2.98
C ALA A 40 -17.67 13.97 3.23
N ASN A 41 -18.13 13.12 2.30
CA ASN A 41 -18.05 11.67 2.38
C ASN A 41 -16.73 11.09 1.85
N LEU A 42 -15.75 11.92 1.47
CA LEU A 42 -14.43 11.42 1.17
C LEU A 42 -13.81 10.83 2.45
N CYS A 43 -13.18 9.67 2.36
CA CYS A 43 -12.57 9.04 3.52
C CYS A 43 -11.47 9.93 4.12
N GLY A 44 -11.28 9.83 5.44
CA GLY A 44 -10.30 10.66 6.17
C GLY A 44 -8.88 10.57 5.59
N PHE A 45 -8.49 9.40 5.09
CA PHE A 45 -7.21 9.24 4.41
C PHE A 45 -7.12 10.07 3.11
N GLY A 46 -8.15 10.05 2.29
CA GLY A 46 -8.19 10.89 1.07
C GLY A 46 -8.08 12.37 1.38
N LYS A 47 -8.76 12.82 2.43
CA LYS A 47 -8.67 14.21 2.93
C LYS A 47 -7.27 14.53 3.45
N SER A 48 -6.61 13.60 4.17
CA SER A 48 -5.23 13.78 4.64
C SER A 48 -4.25 13.98 3.48
N VAL A 49 -4.39 13.21 2.40
CA VAL A 49 -3.54 13.36 1.20
C VAL A 49 -3.73 14.74 0.58
N ILE A 50 -4.98 15.18 0.40
CA ILE A 50 -5.28 16.51 -0.16
C ILE A 50 -4.71 17.60 0.74
N GLN A 51 -4.92 17.51 2.05
CA GLN A 51 -4.43 18.49 3.02
C GLN A 51 -2.90 18.61 2.98
N ALA A 52 -2.18 17.49 2.97
CA ALA A 52 -0.71 17.48 2.90
C ALA A 52 -0.17 18.16 1.63
N VAL A 53 -0.84 17.96 0.50
CA VAL A 53 -0.49 18.67 -0.76
C VAL A 53 -0.80 20.15 -0.66
N LEU A 54 -1.96 20.53 -0.11
CA LEU A 54 -2.36 21.93 0.03
C LEU A 54 -1.40 22.71 0.94
N GLU A 55 -0.90 22.07 1.98
CA GLU A 55 0.10 22.60 2.92
C GLU A 55 1.54 22.64 2.34
N GLY A 56 1.74 22.12 1.13
CA GLY A 56 3.06 22.09 0.49
C GLY A 56 4.04 21.06 1.06
N LYS A 57 3.54 20.12 1.89
CA LYS A 57 4.36 19.03 2.46
C LYS A 57 4.68 17.95 1.43
N VAL A 58 3.86 17.83 0.39
CA VAL A 58 3.95 16.80 -0.64
C VAL A 58 4.01 17.43 -2.02
N GLU A 59 5.18 17.40 -2.63
CA GLU A 59 5.40 17.95 -3.98
C GLU A 59 5.47 16.88 -5.07
N GLN A 60 5.77 15.62 -4.71
CA GLN A 60 5.84 14.50 -5.63
C GLN A 60 5.04 13.33 -5.05
N LEU A 61 4.04 12.87 -5.78
CA LEU A 61 3.07 11.91 -5.28
C LEU A 61 2.71 10.86 -6.32
N VAL A 62 2.76 9.60 -5.91
CA VAL A 62 2.24 8.47 -6.68
C VAL A 62 1.02 7.91 -5.99
N LEU A 63 -0.13 8.09 -6.60
CA LEU A 63 -1.40 7.49 -6.21
C LEU A 63 -1.64 6.20 -6.99
N VAL A 64 -2.53 5.38 -6.49
CA VAL A 64 -2.94 4.12 -7.11
C VAL A 64 -4.45 4.14 -7.30
N ASN A 65 -4.92 3.68 -8.45
CA ASN A 65 -6.36 3.57 -8.76
C ASN A 65 -7.08 2.49 -7.93
N CYS A 66 -6.78 2.42 -6.63
CA CYS A 66 -7.28 1.34 -5.77
C CYS A 66 -8.77 1.46 -5.40
N CYS A 67 -9.35 2.65 -5.45
CA CYS A 67 -10.78 2.91 -5.18
C CYS A 67 -11.21 4.23 -5.81
N ASP A 68 -12.51 4.48 -5.85
CA ASP A 68 -13.04 5.73 -6.41
C ASP A 68 -12.62 6.96 -5.61
N SER A 69 -12.49 6.84 -4.29
CA SER A 69 -11.96 7.91 -3.45
C SER A 69 -10.55 8.34 -3.91
N MET A 70 -9.64 7.39 -4.17
CA MET A 70 -8.29 7.74 -4.63
C MET A 70 -8.27 8.36 -6.03
N ARG A 71 -9.18 7.98 -6.92
CA ARG A 71 -9.35 8.65 -8.22
C ARG A 71 -9.79 10.10 -8.04
N ARG A 72 -10.75 10.35 -7.15
CA ARG A 72 -11.20 11.73 -6.84
C ARG A 72 -10.11 12.54 -6.15
N VAL A 73 -9.32 11.92 -5.26
CA VAL A 73 -8.13 12.58 -4.68
C VAL A 73 -7.16 13.01 -5.77
N TYR A 74 -6.90 12.16 -6.75
CA TYR A 74 -6.03 12.50 -7.88
C TYR A 74 -6.56 13.72 -8.64
N ASP A 75 -7.84 13.70 -9.04
CA ASP A 75 -8.44 14.80 -9.80
C ASP A 75 -8.39 16.14 -9.02
N ILE A 76 -8.65 16.07 -7.71
CA ILE A 76 -8.59 17.25 -6.84
C ILE A 76 -7.14 17.75 -6.73
N VAL A 77 -6.18 16.88 -6.44
CA VAL A 77 -4.77 17.26 -6.32
C VAL A 77 -4.25 17.84 -7.64
N GLU A 78 -4.57 17.21 -8.77
CA GLU A 78 -4.21 17.70 -10.11
C GLU A 78 -4.75 19.11 -10.34
N SER A 79 -6.02 19.36 -10.00
CA SER A 79 -6.66 20.67 -10.17
C SER A 79 -6.01 21.79 -9.34
N THR A 80 -5.33 21.46 -8.26
CA THR A 80 -4.64 22.47 -7.42
C THR A 80 -3.34 22.98 -8.05
N GLY A 81 -2.73 22.21 -8.93
CA GLY A 81 -1.41 22.51 -9.52
C GLY A 81 -0.25 22.58 -8.53
N LYS A 82 -0.46 22.18 -7.26
CA LYS A 82 0.56 22.27 -6.19
C LYS A 82 1.54 21.11 -6.20
N CYS A 83 1.18 19.98 -6.79
CA CYS A 83 2.05 18.81 -6.88
C CYS A 83 2.90 18.91 -8.15
N LYS A 84 4.23 18.92 -8.01
CA LYS A 84 5.19 19.04 -9.13
C LYS A 84 5.26 17.77 -9.98
N PHE A 85 5.12 16.61 -9.33
CA PHE A 85 4.98 15.31 -9.99
C PHE A 85 3.83 14.56 -9.36
N LEU A 86 2.78 14.37 -10.14
CA LEU A 86 1.60 13.60 -9.75
C LEU A 86 1.40 12.48 -10.77
N TYR A 87 1.30 11.24 -10.28
CA TYR A 87 1.08 10.10 -11.16
C TYR A 87 0.04 9.16 -10.57
N MET A 88 -0.94 8.75 -11.42
CA MET A 88 -1.88 7.70 -11.08
C MET A 88 -1.36 6.37 -11.63
N LEU A 89 -0.95 5.48 -10.74
CA LEU A 89 -0.52 4.13 -11.10
C LEU A 89 -1.75 3.25 -11.34
N ASP A 90 -1.83 2.71 -12.54
CA ASP A 90 -2.88 1.75 -12.89
C ASP A 90 -2.49 0.36 -12.40
N LEU A 91 -3.07 -0.04 -11.27
CA LEU A 91 -2.81 -1.32 -10.61
C LEU A 91 -3.87 -2.35 -11.05
N PRO A 92 -3.48 -3.52 -11.56
CA PRO A 92 -4.44 -4.58 -11.89
C PRO A 92 -5.15 -5.14 -10.65
N HIS A 93 -6.25 -5.86 -10.86
CA HIS A 93 -6.99 -6.54 -9.80
C HIS A 93 -6.58 -8.00 -9.59
N ASP A 94 -5.76 -8.54 -10.48
CA ASP A 94 -5.31 -9.93 -10.48
C ASP A 94 -3.80 -10.02 -10.69
N ASP A 95 -3.24 -11.19 -10.45
CA ASP A 95 -1.82 -11.51 -10.61
C ASP A 95 -1.60 -12.59 -11.69
N ASN A 96 -2.56 -12.80 -12.60
CA ASN A 96 -2.37 -13.68 -13.72
C ASN A 96 -1.36 -13.12 -14.75
N GLU A 97 -0.88 -13.96 -15.67
CA GLU A 97 0.18 -13.58 -16.61
C GLU A 97 -0.19 -12.34 -17.46
N CYS A 98 -1.44 -12.21 -17.88
CA CYS A 98 -1.89 -11.06 -18.66
C CYS A 98 -1.78 -9.76 -17.84
N GLU A 99 -2.19 -9.81 -16.57
CA GLU A 99 -2.14 -8.65 -15.68
C GLU A 99 -0.71 -8.28 -15.27
N LYS A 100 0.20 -9.27 -15.15
CA LYS A 100 1.64 -9.02 -14.94
C LYS A 100 2.23 -8.25 -16.12
N VAL A 101 1.93 -8.67 -17.35
CA VAL A 101 2.40 -7.98 -18.57
C VAL A 101 1.87 -6.56 -18.65
N LYS A 102 0.57 -6.34 -18.37
CA LYS A 102 -0.03 -5.01 -18.31
C LYS A 102 0.63 -4.14 -17.24
N PHE A 103 0.88 -4.70 -16.05
CA PHE A 103 1.48 -3.97 -14.95
C PHE A 103 2.94 -3.62 -15.23
N ALA A 104 3.72 -4.51 -15.82
CA ALA A 104 5.05 -4.21 -16.33
C ALA A 104 5.04 -3.05 -17.34
N GLY A 105 4.04 -3.02 -18.22
CA GLY A 105 3.81 -1.90 -19.14
C GLY A 105 3.51 -0.59 -18.41
N THR A 106 2.73 -0.66 -17.33
CA THR A 106 2.42 0.50 -16.47
C THR A 106 3.67 1.02 -15.78
N ILE A 107 4.52 0.14 -15.23
CA ILE A 107 5.79 0.52 -14.59
C ILE A 107 6.72 1.19 -15.61
N ARG A 108 6.79 0.69 -16.84
CA ARG A 108 7.58 1.34 -17.91
C ARG A 108 7.04 2.72 -18.29
N ARG A 109 5.72 2.92 -18.29
CA ARG A 109 5.13 4.25 -18.52
C ARG A 109 5.47 5.20 -17.39
N LEU A 110 5.39 4.75 -16.15
CA LEU A 110 5.81 5.53 -14.96
C LEU A 110 7.30 5.92 -15.07
N LYS A 111 8.18 4.97 -15.44
CA LYS A 111 9.60 5.24 -15.67
C LYS A 111 9.79 6.40 -16.66
N LYS A 112 9.16 6.31 -17.84
CA LYS A 112 9.25 7.35 -18.88
C LYS A 112 8.70 8.70 -18.42
N ALA A 113 7.58 8.68 -17.69
CA ALA A 113 7.00 9.91 -17.16
C ALA A 113 7.94 10.59 -16.16
N TYR A 114 8.59 9.78 -15.31
CA TYR A 114 9.54 10.31 -14.32
C TYR A 114 10.85 10.79 -14.97
N GLU A 115 11.36 10.10 -15.99
CA GLU A 115 12.49 10.54 -16.80
C GLU A 115 12.22 11.91 -17.45
N ALA A 116 11.04 12.07 -18.06
CA ALA A 116 10.64 13.33 -18.69
C ALA A 116 10.49 14.48 -17.69
N TYR A 117 9.98 14.19 -16.48
CA TYR A 117 9.83 15.19 -15.42
C TYR A 117 11.16 15.59 -14.78
N SER A 118 11.97 14.60 -14.41
CA SER A 118 13.17 14.84 -13.60
C SER A 118 14.43 15.15 -14.41
N GLY A 119 14.44 14.79 -15.70
CA GLY A 119 15.65 14.83 -16.55
C GLY A 119 16.72 13.82 -16.15
N LYS A 120 16.44 12.93 -15.18
CA LYS A 120 17.40 11.92 -14.69
C LYS A 120 17.37 10.67 -15.56
N VAL A 121 18.52 10.01 -15.62
CA VAL A 121 18.66 8.71 -16.31
C VAL A 121 18.48 7.58 -15.30
N PHE A 122 17.73 6.57 -15.68
CA PHE A 122 17.50 5.38 -14.85
C PHE A 122 18.78 4.54 -14.74
N ASP A 123 19.22 4.28 -13.52
CA ASP A 123 20.32 3.38 -13.20
C ASP A 123 19.78 1.99 -12.79
N LYS A 124 19.93 1.02 -13.69
CA LYS A 124 19.57 -0.38 -13.46
C LYS A 124 20.30 -0.97 -12.24
N ARG A 125 21.56 -0.56 -11.98
CA ARG A 125 22.33 -1.09 -10.85
C ARG A 125 21.78 -0.59 -9.53
N ALA A 126 21.48 0.70 -9.44
CA ALA A 126 20.85 1.28 -8.24
C ALA A 126 19.47 0.65 -7.99
N PHE A 127 18.68 0.44 -9.06
CA PHE A 127 17.40 -0.25 -8.98
C PHE A 127 17.53 -1.66 -8.40
N ILE A 128 18.40 -2.52 -8.94
CA ILE A 128 18.56 -3.91 -8.46
C ILE A 128 19.07 -3.93 -7.02
N LYS A 129 20.04 -3.06 -6.66
CA LYS A 129 20.57 -2.97 -5.30
C LYS A 129 19.54 -2.46 -4.28
N SER A 130 18.48 -1.83 -4.71
CA SER A 130 17.46 -1.28 -3.82
C SER A 130 16.49 -2.31 -3.25
N PHE A 131 16.48 -3.52 -3.79
CA PHE A 131 15.68 -4.61 -3.24
C PHE A 131 16.27 -5.09 -1.92
N ILE A 132 15.45 -5.11 -0.89
CA ILE A 132 15.81 -5.63 0.43
C ILE A 132 15.20 -7.02 0.55
N THR A 133 16.03 -8.01 0.86
CA THR A 133 15.54 -9.36 1.15
C THR A 133 14.72 -9.30 2.44
N PRO A 134 13.44 -9.69 2.41
CA PRO A 134 12.63 -9.66 3.63
C PRO A 134 13.12 -10.73 4.61
N GLU A 135 13.31 -10.34 5.85
CA GLU A 135 13.45 -11.30 6.93
C GLU A 135 12.09 -11.95 7.20
N MET A 136 12.08 -13.28 7.31
CA MET A 136 10.89 -14.00 7.75
C MET A 136 10.79 -13.88 9.27
N ASN A 137 9.67 -13.35 9.75
CA ASN A 137 9.41 -13.36 11.20
C ASN A 137 9.16 -14.80 11.63
N THR A 138 10.00 -15.29 12.54
CA THR A 138 9.90 -16.64 13.13
C THR A 138 9.29 -16.60 14.53
N GLU A 139 9.14 -15.42 15.11
CA GLU A 139 8.59 -15.20 16.45
C GLU A 139 7.06 -15.02 16.41
N PRO A 140 6.38 -15.28 17.53
CA PRO A 140 4.95 -14.99 17.65
C PRO A 140 4.64 -13.51 17.46
N TYR A 141 3.59 -13.20 16.68
CA TYR A 141 3.23 -11.82 16.37
C TYR A 141 1.73 -11.56 16.34
N ILE A 142 1.36 -10.29 16.44
CA ILE A 142 0.02 -9.76 16.21
C ILE A 142 0.00 -9.09 14.82
N GLY A 143 -0.95 -9.48 13.98
CA GLY A 143 -1.14 -8.86 12.65
C GLY A 143 -2.09 -7.66 12.72
N VAL A 144 -1.69 -6.52 12.16
CA VAL A 144 -2.60 -5.37 11.95
C VAL A 144 -3.08 -5.41 10.50
N LEU A 145 -4.37 -5.65 10.31
CA LEU A 145 -5.01 -5.75 9.00
C LEU A 145 -5.98 -4.59 8.74
N GLY A 146 -6.49 -4.53 7.54
CA GLY A 146 -7.49 -3.55 7.13
C GLY A 146 -6.87 -2.37 6.38
N VAL A 147 -7.47 -1.20 6.56
CA VAL A 147 -6.96 0.03 5.96
C VAL A 147 -5.66 0.45 6.67
N ARG A 148 -4.84 1.24 5.99
CA ARG A 148 -3.59 1.75 6.55
C ARG A 148 -3.76 2.26 7.98
N VAL A 149 -2.76 2.04 8.80
CA VAL A 149 -2.59 2.69 10.09
C VAL A 149 -1.59 3.85 9.96
N SER A 150 -1.76 4.90 10.74
CA SER A 150 -0.72 5.93 10.88
C SER A 150 0.41 5.41 11.76
N GLY A 151 1.62 5.96 11.58
CA GLY A 151 2.76 5.61 12.44
C GLY A 151 2.44 5.78 13.92
N ILE A 152 1.76 6.87 14.29
CA ILE A 152 1.33 7.11 15.68
C ILE A 152 0.47 5.97 16.22
N LEU A 153 -0.51 5.49 15.42
CA LEU A 153 -1.39 4.40 15.85
C LEU A 153 -0.61 3.07 15.91
N GLU A 154 0.32 2.85 14.99
CA GLU A 154 1.18 1.66 15.00
C GLU A 154 2.07 1.64 16.25
N ASP A 155 2.69 2.77 16.60
CA ASP A 155 3.50 2.90 17.82
C ASP A 155 2.65 2.67 19.07
N MET A 156 1.45 3.25 19.14
CA MET A 156 0.53 2.98 20.25
C MET A 156 0.16 1.50 20.38
N ILE A 157 -0.01 0.80 19.27
CA ILE A 157 -0.28 -0.65 19.29
C ILE A 157 0.94 -1.39 19.83
N ARG A 158 2.15 -1.07 19.35
CA ARG A 158 3.40 -1.70 19.77
C ARG A 158 3.68 -1.47 21.26
N ASP A 159 3.45 -0.27 21.76
CA ASP A 159 3.68 0.09 23.16
C ASP A 159 2.77 -0.66 24.14
N ASN A 160 1.61 -1.10 23.69
CA ASN A 160 0.62 -1.78 24.52
C ASN A 160 0.58 -3.32 24.34
N ILE A 161 1.41 -3.87 23.45
CA ILE A 161 1.44 -5.30 23.16
C ILE A 161 2.85 -5.83 23.45
N GLN A 162 2.94 -6.83 24.35
CA GLN A 162 4.21 -7.50 24.67
C GLN A 162 4.56 -8.59 23.65
N MET A 163 4.43 -8.30 22.37
CA MET A 163 4.63 -9.22 21.27
C MET A 163 4.95 -8.42 20.00
N ASP A 164 5.63 -9.03 19.05
CA ASP A 164 5.86 -8.40 17.76
C ASP A 164 4.55 -8.01 17.07
N VAL A 165 4.56 -6.88 16.40
CA VAL A 165 3.43 -6.37 15.64
C VAL A 165 3.81 -6.24 14.17
N GLU A 166 3.14 -7.00 13.29
CA GLU A 166 3.30 -6.89 11.85
C GLU A 166 2.21 -6.02 11.23
N ASN A 167 2.63 -4.96 10.54
CA ASN A 167 1.70 -4.15 9.76
C ASN A 167 1.41 -4.84 8.42
N LEU A 168 0.24 -5.45 8.30
CA LEU A 168 -0.25 -6.17 7.12
C LEU A 168 -1.34 -5.40 6.38
N THR A 169 -1.48 -4.10 6.65
CA THR A 169 -2.45 -3.21 6.01
C THR A 169 -2.11 -2.94 4.55
N CYS A 170 -2.90 -2.09 3.89
CA CYS A 170 -2.69 -1.74 2.48
C CYS A 170 -1.39 -0.93 2.22
N THR A 171 -0.77 -0.38 3.25
CA THR A 171 0.53 0.32 3.15
C THR A 171 1.68 -0.46 3.77
N GLY A 172 1.40 -1.38 4.66
CA GLY A 172 2.40 -2.18 5.36
C GLY A 172 2.68 -3.53 4.70
N GLY A 173 3.61 -4.27 5.30
CA GLY A 173 3.90 -5.64 4.92
C GLY A 173 4.50 -5.80 3.51
N ARG A 174 5.23 -4.79 3.03
CA ARG A 174 5.92 -4.86 1.75
C ARG A 174 7.10 -5.84 1.84
N LYS A 175 6.86 -7.06 1.43
CA LYS A 175 7.89 -8.12 1.38
C LYS A 175 8.05 -8.57 -0.06
N LEU A 176 9.15 -8.18 -0.72
CA LEU A 176 9.46 -8.54 -2.09
C LEU A 176 10.55 -9.62 -2.09
N SER A 177 10.19 -10.84 -2.46
CA SER A 177 11.16 -11.93 -2.62
C SER A 177 11.75 -11.87 -4.03
N VAL A 178 13.00 -11.46 -4.16
CA VAL A 178 13.72 -11.38 -5.44
C VAL A 178 15.04 -12.14 -5.36
N VAL A 179 15.42 -12.76 -6.48
CA VAL A 179 16.77 -13.28 -6.69
C VAL A 179 17.54 -12.21 -7.47
N GLN A 180 18.25 -11.35 -6.76
CA GLN A 180 18.96 -10.22 -7.37
C GLN A 180 19.94 -10.65 -8.46
N ASP A 181 20.64 -11.78 -8.25
CA ASP A 181 21.63 -12.29 -9.20
C ASP A 181 21.03 -12.59 -10.58
N GLU A 182 19.80 -13.05 -10.65
CA GLU A 182 19.11 -13.29 -11.91
C GLU A 182 18.79 -11.99 -12.66
N MET A 183 18.47 -10.92 -11.92
CA MET A 183 18.06 -9.64 -12.50
C MET A 183 19.18 -8.92 -13.25
N TRP A 184 20.45 -9.19 -12.92
CA TRP A 184 21.60 -8.53 -13.55
C TRP A 184 21.68 -8.77 -15.06
N ASN A 185 21.34 -9.96 -15.50
CA ASN A 185 21.45 -10.39 -16.89
C ASN A 185 20.16 -10.16 -17.70
N MET A 186 19.03 -9.81 -17.05
CA MET A 186 17.76 -9.57 -17.73
C MET A 186 17.82 -8.32 -18.61
N LYS A 187 17.17 -8.37 -19.77
CA LYS A 187 16.85 -7.18 -20.56
C LYS A 187 15.79 -6.34 -19.82
N GLU A 188 15.65 -5.09 -20.19
CA GLU A 188 14.72 -4.16 -19.50
C GLU A 188 13.27 -4.71 -19.48
N GLU A 189 12.81 -5.33 -20.55
CA GLU A 189 11.46 -5.89 -20.63
C GLU A 189 11.26 -7.06 -19.66
N GLU A 190 12.21 -7.97 -19.62
CA GLU A 190 12.22 -9.13 -18.71
C GLU A 190 12.33 -8.67 -17.25
N LEU A 191 13.18 -7.66 -16.99
CA LEU A 191 13.38 -7.07 -15.68
C LEU A 191 12.08 -6.47 -15.12
N PHE A 192 11.35 -5.69 -15.92
CA PHE A 192 10.08 -5.10 -15.45
C PHE A 192 8.94 -6.13 -15.40
N LEU A 193 8.98 -7.18 -16.18
CA LEU A 193 8.03 -8.29 -16.05
C LEU A 193 8.25 -9.04 -14.74
N SER A 194 9.50 -9.40 -14.43
CA SER A 194 9.90 -10.01 -13.17
C SER A 194 9.54 -9.11 -11.98
N TYR A 195 9.78 -7.82 -12.09
CA TYR A 195 9.44 -6.85 -11.07
C TYR A 195 7.92 -6.75 -10.84
N ALA A 196 7.12 -6.74 -11.91
CA ALA A 196 5.67 -6.74 -11.81
C ALA A 196 5.14 -8.02 -11.13
N ASP A 197 5.73 -9.17 -11.44
CA ASP A 197 5.40 -10.45 -10.81
C ASP A 197 5.64 -10.42 -9.30
N VAL A 198 6.82 -9.96 -8.89
CA VAL A 198 7.19 -9.83 -7.48
C VAL A 198 6.27 -8.84 -6.74
N LEU A 199 5.95 -7.70 -7.36
CA LEU A 199 5.04 -6.72 -6.78
C LEU A 199 3.63 -7.29 -6.59
N LEU A 200 3.10 -7.99 -7.58
CA LEU A 200 1.76 -8.59 -7.51
C LEU A 200 1.73 -9.84 -6.63
N GLY A 201 2.86 -10.53 -6.47
CA GLY A 201 3.01 -11.73 -5.64
C GLY A 201 2.96 -11.49 -4.13
N GLN A 202 2.95 -10.24 -3.67
CA GLN A 202 2.85 -9.91 -2.25
C GLN A 202 1.53 -10.42 -1.63
N MET A 203 1.48 -10.48 -0.28
CA MET A 203 0.23 -10.75 0.43
C MET A 203 -0.87 -9.82 -0.10
N PRO A 204 -1.94 -10.35 -0.71
CA PRO A 204 -2.92 -9.51 -1.40
C PRO A 204 -3.74 -8.67 -0.41
N CYS A 205 -4.02 -7.42 -0.76
CA CYS A 205 -5.05 -6.63 -0.11
C CYS A 205 -6.45 -7.02 -0.62
N PHE A 206 -7.50 -6.55 0.05
CA PHE A 206 -8.89 -6.90 -0.31
C PHE A 206 -9.28 -6.51 -1.73
N ARG A 207 -8.67 -5.47 -2.28
CA ARG A 207 -8.89 -5.05 -3.66
C ARG A 207 -8.52 -6.12 -4.70
N MET A 208 -7.58 -7.00 -4.37
CA MET A 208 -7.11 -8.03 -5.31
C MET A 208 -8.09 -9.19 -5.38
N ASN A 209 -8.41 -9.67 -6.59
CA ASN A 209 -9.34 -10.79 -6.80
C ASN A 209 -8.94 -12.06 -6.05
N ARG A 210 -7.65 -12.25 -5.81
CA ARG A 210 -7.12 -13.38 -5.06
C ARG A 210 -6.92 -13.10 -3.58
N SER A 211 -7.68 -12.19 -3.02
CA SER A 211 -7.64 -11.87 -1.58
C SER A 211 -7.82 -13.11 -0.68
N ILE A 212 -8.51 -14.15 -1.16
CA ILE A 212 -8.63 -15.46 -0.46
C ILE A 212 -7.28 -16.10 -0.13
N ARG A 213 -6.18 -15.74 -0.82
CA ARG A 213 -4.84 -16.20 -0.46
C ARG A 213 -4.41 -15.75 0.93
N ARG A 214 -5.06 -14.73 1.50
CA ARG A 214 -4.84 -14.31 2.89
C ARG A 214 -5.28 -15.36 3.90
N ASN A 215 -6.09 -16.33 3.52
CA ASN A 215 -6.43 -17.45 4.40
C ASN A 215 -5.16 -18.20 4.85
N ARG A 216 -4.07 -18.15 4.07
CA ARG A 216 -2.78 -18.70 4.50
C ARG A 216 -2.19 -17.97 5.70
N LEU A 217 -2.47 -16.67 5.83
CA LEU A 217 -2.05 -15.90 7.01
C LEU A 217 -2.70 -16.44 8.28
N TYR A 218 -3.99 -16.81 8.21
CA TYR A 218 -4.71 -17.34 9.37
C TYR A 218 -4.27 -18.73 9.78
N LEU A 219 -3.52 -19.43 8.92
CA LEU A 219 -2.91 -20.72 9.19
C LEU A 219 -1.46 -20.61 9.70
N ASP A 220 -0.91 -19.41 9.78
CA ASP A 220 0.42 -19.17 10.31
C ASP A 220 0.42 -19.44 11.81
N PRO A 221 1.19 -20.43 12.31
CA PRO A 221 1.24 -20.77 13.72
C PRO A 221 1.81 -19.64 14.60
N ASN A 222 2.54 -18.69 14.02
CA ASN A 222 3.11 -17.55 14.72
C ASN A 222 2.14 -16.38 14.85
N LEU A 223 1.09 -16.30 14.03
CA LEU A 223 0.02 -15.31 14.19
C LEU A 223 -0.83 -15.63 15.42
N LYS A 224 -0.76 -14.78 16.45
CA LYS A 224 -1.48 -14.98 17.73
C LYS A 224 -2.74 -14.16 17.85
N GLY A 225 -2.90 -13.15 17.03
CA GLY A 225 -4.10 -12.33 17.01
C GLY A 225 -4.10 -11.34 15.86
N ILE A 226 -5.26 -10.73 15.63
CA ILE A 226 -5.44 -9.74 14.57
C ILE A 226 -6.11 -8.50 15.14
N ILE A 227 -5.49 -7.35 14.90
CA ILE A 227 -6.11 -6.04 15.05
C ILE A 227 -6.60 -5.60 13.68
N TYR A 228 -7.91 -5.39 13.55
CA TYR A 228 -8.48 -4.95 12.29
C TYR A 228 -8.83 -3.47 12.33
N HIS A 229 -8.16 -2.67 11.48
CA HIS A 229 -8.33 -1.23 11.42
C HIS A 229 -9.23 -0.83 10.25
N THR A 230 -10.23 0.01 10.55
CA THR A 230 -11.12 0.63 9.55
C THR A 230 -11.17 2.13 9.75
N ILE A 231 -11.43 2.87 8.67
CA ILE A 231 -11.71 4.30 8.73
C ILE A 231 -13.10 4.59 8.15
N LYS A 232 -13.73 5.63 8.67
CA LYS A 232 -15.04 6.08 8.19
C LYS A 232 -15.00 6.38 6.69
N PHE A 233 -16.02 5.96 5.97
CA PHE A 233 -16.17 6.09 4.51
C PHE A 233 -15.16 5.28 3.67
N CYS A 234 -14.54 4.25 4.23
CA CYS A 234 -13.76 3.29 3.47
C CYS A 234 -14.60 2.03 3.21
N ASP A 235 -15.30 1.98 2.08
CA ASP A 235 -16.24 0.89 1.75
C ASP A 235 -15.52 -0.45 1.61
N TYR A 236 -14.36 -0.49 0.95
CA TYR A 236 -13.61 -1.73 0.75
C TYR A 236 -13.35 -2.48 2.05
N TYR A 237 -12.80 -1.79 3.03
CA TYR A 237 -12.43 -2.42 4.30
C TYR A 237 -13.62 -2.56 5.25
N GLY A 238 -14.67 -1.80 5.05
CA GLY A 238 -15.95 -2.01 5.73
C GLY A 238 -16.60 -3.34 5.31
N PHE A 239 -16.61 -3.65 4.00
CA PHE A 239 -17.10 -4.94 3.49
C PHE A 239 -16.19 -6.10 3.88
N GLU A 240 -14.87 -5.92 3.80
CA GLU A 240 -13.91 -6.94 4.18
C GLU A 240 -14.06 -7.38 5.63
N TYR A 241 -14.32 -6.44 6.55
CA TYR A 241 -14.44 -6.73 7.97
C TYR A 241 -15.44 -7.86 8.27
N ALA A 242 -16.60 -7.83 7.61
CA ALA A 242 -17.62 -8.87 7.80
C ALA A 242 -17.13 -10.26 7.37
N SER A 243 -16.38 -10.35 6.26
CA SER A 243 -15.78 -11.60 5.79
C SER A 243 -14.69 -12.09 6.73
N ILE A 244 -13.76 -11.22 7.10
CA ILE A 244 -12.65 -11.57 8.01
C ILE A 244 -13.19 -12.02 9.36
N LYS A 245 -14.16 -11.28 9.93
CA LYS A 245 -14.77 -11.66 11.21
C LYS A 245 -15.34 -13.08 11.13
N ARG A 246 -16.10 -13.40 10.08
CA ARG A 246 -16.65 -14.73 9.88
C ARG A 246 -15.55 -15.80 9.75
N ASP A 247 -14.57 -15.56 8.91
CA ASP A 247 -13.52 -16.53 8.60
C ASP A 247 -12.64 -16.81 9.82
N ILE A 248 -12.32 -15.78 10.61
CA ILE A 248 -11.58 -15.93 11.88
C ILE A 248 -12.44 -16.63 12.94
N CYS A 249 -13.72 -16.28 13.10
CA CYS A 249 -14.61 -16.96 14.04
C CYS A 249 -14.79 -18.45 13.74
N LEU A 250 -14.68 -18.86 12.47
CA LEU A 250 -14.72 -20.27 12.09
C LEU A 250 -13.43 -21.02 12.48
N LEU A 251 -12.30 -20.30 12.55
CA LEU A 251 -11.00 -20.86 12.91
C LEU A 251 -10.73 -20.81 14.43
N TYR A 252 -11.26 -19.79 15.10
CA TYR A 252 -11.04 -19.52 16.53
C TYR A 252 -12.41 -19.42 17.22
N THR A 253 -12.79 -20.42 17.98
CA THR A 253 -14.10 -20.60 18.62
C THR A 253 -14.38 -19.70 19.84
N SER A 254 -13.73 -18.57 20.00
CA SER A 254 -14.01 -17.64 21.11
C SER A 254 -14.91 -16.50 20.66
N PRO A 255 -16.15 -16.41 21.16
CA PRO A 255 -17.02 -15.26 20.87
C PRO A 255 -16.42 -13.99 21.46
N SER A 256 -16.40 -12.92 20.68
CA SER A 256 -16.03 -11.59 21.16
C SER A 256 -17.06 -11.10 22.19
N PRO A 257 -16.67 -10.37 23.24
CA PRO A 257 -17.61 -9.75 24.19
C PRO A 257 -18.71 -8.89 23.54
N ARG A 258 -18.50 -8.40 22.32
CA ARG A 258 -19.52 -7.68 21.54
C ARG A 258 -20.55 -8.61 20.87
N ASP A 259 -20.24 -9.86 20.69
CA ASP A 259 -21.18 -10.85 20.12
C ASP A 259 -22.18 -11.33 21.16
N ILE A 260 -21.94 -11.05 22.44
CA ILE A 260 -22.80 -11.42 23.58
C ILE A 260 -23.81 -10.31 23.91
N SER A 261 -23.61 -9.09 23.41
CA SER A 261 -24.49 -7.92 23.71
C SER A 261 -25.63 -7.71 22.73
N GLY A 262 -25.93 -8.66 21.87
CA GLY A 262 -26.98 -8.63 20.83
C GLY A 262 -28.14 -9.58 21.07
N SER A 263 -28.58 -9.75 22.33
CA SER A 263 -29.84 -10.42 22.69
C SER A 263 -30.75 -9.49 23.45
#